data_9a5cd56722e4961319d5859fe9826edb
#
_entry.id   9a5cd56722e4961319d5859fe9826edb
#
_cell.length_a   1.000
_cell.length_b   1.000
_cell.length_c   1.000
_cell.angle_alpha   90.00
_cell.angle_beta   90.00
_cell.angle_gamma   90.00
#
_symmetry.space_group_name_H-M   'P 1'
#
loop_
_entity.id
_entity.type
_entity.pdbx_description
1 polymer ?
#
loop_
_entity_poly.entity_id
_entity_poly.type
_entity_poly.pdbx_seq_one_letter_code
_entity_poly.pdbx_strand_id
1 'polypeptide(L)'
;MWENDPTHRYAIKQINAKINVTDNLSNYKMQFSATVGNPPYTDTSTVTGATTGGCAKTLDTHFYLSAMKRSDYVSEVIRSKHFAKSTSKFRRTLFSTPGIVSIEALSPDTFPSISMTETCICTWKRGYTGLTKLTYLDGTVKNIQLTDDTCIRFTNPDFVSDVPNNMGHRYQRGDLNLNQLIEGEYPMITTMGGKNGEMQITNVDKSQYTCCVNQHGVVMNSKYGGQGFGQIRIKPYDHAISGSTVIIKTSSEEESHKLADYLKSDEVHQMVLKNRIVNTNSKELFRTIPDIL
;
A
#
# COMPACT_ATOMS: atom_id res chain seq x y z
N MET A 1 11.90 -30.09 -17.41
CA MET A 1 11.56 -30.70 -18.72
C MET A 1 11.56 -29.70 -19.88
N TRP A 2 11.56 -28.39 -19.63
CA TRP A 2 11.55 -27.32 -20.67
C TRP A 2 12.94 -26.81 -21.06
N GLU A 3 13.96 -27.08 -20.23
CA GLU A 3 15.32 -26.55 -20.44
C GLU A 3 16.14 -27.28 -21.54
N ASN A 4 15.69 -28.43 -22.00
CA ASN A 4 16.44 -29.27 -22.95
C ASN A 4 15.89 -29.30 -24.39
N ASP A 5 14.85 -28.51 -24.70
CA ASP A 5 14.33 -28.39 -26.04
C ASP A 5 15.12 -27.33 -26.82
N PRO A 6 15.88 -27.68 -27.87
CA PRO A 6 16.69 -26.74 -28.65
C PRO A 6 15.81 -25.69 -29.37
N THR A 7 14.57 -25.97 -29.69
CA THR A 7 13.63 -25.02 -30.29
C THR A 7 13.19 -23.95 -29.29
N HIS A 8 13.02 -24.28 -28.04
CA HIS A 8 12.71 -23.32 -26.98
C HIS A 8 13.90 -22.39 -26.68
N ARG A 9 15.11 -22.93 -26.62
CA ARG A 9 16.33 -22.11 -26.43
C ARG A 9 16.52 -21.10 -27.57
N TYR A 10 16.15 -21.47 -28.78
CA TYR A 10 16.22 -20.58 -29.92
C TYR A 10 15.20 -19.45 -29.87
N ALA A 11 13.96 -19.75 -29.47
CA ALA A 11 12.90 -18.76 -29.28
C ALA A 11 13.24 -17.78 -28.16
N ILE A 12 13.75 -18.26 -27.01
CA ILE A 12 14.19 -17.42 -25.89
C ILE A 12 15.37 -16.53 -26.31
N LYS A 13 16.36 -17.06 -27.07
CA LYS A 13 17.47 -16.26 -27.60
C LYS A 13 16.99 -15.16 -28.55
N GLN A 14 16.05 -15.45 -29.43
CA GLN A 14 15.48 -14.44 -30.32
C GLN A 14 14.70 -13.36 -29.60
N ILE A 15 13.91 -13.74 -28.58
CA ILE A 15 13.17 -12.80 -27.74
C ILE A 15 14.17 -11.95 -26.95
N ASN A 16 15.15 -12.53 -26.32
CA ASN A 16 16.18 -11.81 -25.57
C ASN A 16 17.04 -10.90 -26.48
N ALA A 17 17.39 -11.32 -27.69
CA ALA A 17 18.08 -10.48 -28.64
C ALA A 17 17.25 -9.28 -29.08
N LYS A 18 15.94 -9.44 -29.25
CA LYS A 18 15.02 -8.33 -29.55
C LYS A 18 14.77 -7.42 -28.36
N ILE A 19 14.75 -7.95 -27.13
CA ILE A 19 14.61 -7.17 -25.90
C ILE A 19 15.90 -6.39 -25.59
N ASN A 20 17.06 -6.98 -25.77
CA ASN A 20 18.36 -6.32 -25.54
C ASN A 20 18.67 -5.20 -26.53
N VAL A 21 18.00 -5.13 -27.68
CA VAL A 21 18.16 -4.04 -28.65
C VAL A 21 17.35 -2.80 -28.29
N THR A 22 16.46 -2.86 -27.25
CA THR A 22 15.56 -1.75 -26.98
C THR A 22 15.42 -1.42 -25.50
N ASP A 23 16.37 -0.67 -24.99
CA ASP A 23 16.16 0.13 -23.77
C ASP A 23 15.03 1.17 -23.95
N ASN A 24 14.50 1.28 -25.16
CA ASN A 24 13.47 2.26 -25.50
C ASN A 24 12.34 1.63 -26.35
N LEU A 25 11.51 0.81 -25.68
CA LEU A 25 10.26 0.27 -26.28
C LEU A 25 9.35 1.38 -26.83
N SER A 26 9.56 2.64 -26.46
CA SER A 26 8.77 3.77 -26.95
C SER A 26 8.90 4.01 -28.46
N ASN A 27 10.01 3.59 -29.07
CA ASN A 27 10.27 3.78 -30.51
C ASN A 27 9.74 2.65 -31.41
N TYR A 28 9.24 1.55 -30.80
CA TYR A 28 8.68 0.46 -31.60
C TYR A 28 7.20 0.72 -31.91
N LYS A 29 6.89 0.86 -33.19
CA LYS A 29 5.51 0.95 -33.71
C LYS A 29 4.81 -0.42 -33.80
N MET A 30 5.42 -1.48 -33.28
CA MET A 30 4.82 -2.83 -33.32
C MET A 30 3.62 -2.93 -32.38
N GLN A 31 2.54 -3.44 -32.90
CA GLN A 31 1.37 -3.91 -32.15
C GLN A 31 1.51 -5.41 -31.91
N PHE A 32 1.15 -5.87 -30.72
CA PHE A 32 1.15 -7.27 -30.34
C PHE A 32 -0.30 -7.74 -30.15
N SER A 33 -0.59 -8.99 -30.50
CA SER A 33 -1.88 -9.58 -30.17
C SER A 33 -2.06 -9.76 -28.65
N ALA A 34 -0.96 -10.08 -27.95
CA ALA A 34 -0.95 -10.21 -26.50
C ALA A 34 0.41 -9.86 -25.89
N THR A 35 0.37 -9.34 -24.67
CA THR A 35 1.51 -9.26 -23.75
C THR A 35 1.17 -10.04 -22.49
N VAL A 36 2.03 -10.97 -22.12
CA VAL A 36 1.90 -11.78 -20.89
C VAL A 36 3.23 -11.72 -20.15
N GLY A 37 3.20 -11.49 -18.83
CA GLY A 37 4.45 -11.38 -18.09
C GLY A 37 4.32 -11.20 -16.59
N ASN A 38 5.48 -11.22 -15.95
CA ASN A 38 5.67 -10.83 -14.56
C ASN A 38 6.79 -9.76 -14.54
N PRO A 39 6.44 -8.49 -14.72
CA PRO A 39 7.45 -7.41 -14.81
C PRO A 39 8.12 -7.16 -13.46
N PRO A 40 9.32 -6.56 -13.45
CA PRO A 40 9.97 -6.15 -12.21
C PRO A 40 9.08 -5.15 -11.45
N TYR A 41 8.99 -5.30 -10.11
CA TYR A 41 8.09 -4.45 -9.31
C TYR A 41 8.71 -3.12 -8.92
N THR A 42 10.03 -3.07 -8.76
CA THR A 42 10.74 -1.86 -8.30
C THR A 42 12.08 -1.71 -9.00
N ASP A 43 12.45 -0.47 -9.24
CA ASP A 43 13.80 -0.14 -9.68
C ASP A 43 14.71 0.01 -8.45
N THR A 44 15.64 -0.90 -8.29
CA THR A 44 16.66 -0.88 -7.23
C THR A 44 17.93 -0.15 -7.64
N SER A 45 18.11 0.18 -8.92
CA SER A 45 19.33 0.81 -9.44
C SER A 45 19.52 2.26 -8.97
N THR A 46 18.42 2.91 -8.52
CA THR A 46 18.47 4.30 -8.02
C THR A 46 18.73 4.40 -6.51
N VAL A 47 18.87 3.27 -5.79
CA VAL A 47 19.16 3.24 -4.36
C VAL A 47 20.68 3.18 -4.13
N THR A 48 21.41 4.13 -4.67
CA THR A 48 22.80 4.38 -4.28
C THR A 48 22.82 5.39 -3.14
N GLY A 49 22.95 4.91 -1.92
CA GLY A 49 23.09 5.75 -0.74
C GLY A 49 22.01 5.52 0.32
N ALA A 50 22.36 4.79 1.35
CA ALA A 50 21.50 4.32 2.44
C ALA A 50 21.03 5.41 3.44
N THR A 51 20.94 6.67 3.07
CA THR A 51 20.64 7.75 4.04
C THR A 51 19.46 8.65 3.72
N THR A 52 18.84 8.51 2.57
CA THR A 52 17.62 9.30 2.27
C THR A 52 16.54 8.36 1.78
N GLY A 53 15.39 8.35 2.45
CA GLY A 53 14.21 7.52 2.16
C GLY A 53 13.64 7.69 0.75
N GLY A 54 14.46 7.50 -0.27
CA GLY A 54 14.07 7.46 -1.67
C GLY A 54 13.17 6.26 -1.89
N CYS A 55 11.88 6.51 -2.18
CA CYS A 55 10.97 5.45 -2.58
C CYS A 55 11.45 4.85 -3.90
N ALA A 56 11.82 3.57 -3.90
CA ALA A 56 12.12 2.85 -5.12
C ALA A 56 11.01 3.05 -6.16
N LYS A 57 11.39 3.36 -7.39
CA LYS A 57 10.46 3.65 -8.47
C LYS A 57 9.61 2.43 -8.78
N THR A 58 8.30 2.60 -8.85
CA THR A 58 7.36 1.54 -9.17
C THR A 58 7.43 1.22 -10.66
N LEU A 59 7.85 0.01 -11.02
CA LEU A 59 8.03 -0.41 -12.41
C LEU A 59 6.84 -1.20 -12.96
N ASP A 60 6.26 -2.12 -12.20
CA ASP A 60 5.15 -2.98 -12.63
C ASP A 60 4.00 -2.21 -13.28
N THR A 61 3.58 -1.10 -12.68
CA THR A 61 2.53 -0.23 -13.24
C THR A 61 2.93 0.44 -14.55
N HIS A 62 4.21 0.77 -14.70
CA HIS A 62 4.73 1.38 -15.92
C HIS A 62 4.76 0.38 -17.08
N PHE A 63 5.22 -0.84 -16.82
CA PHE A 63 5.21 -1.93 -17.80
C PHE A 63 3.78 -2.23 -18.25
N TYR A 64 2.85 -2.39 -17.30
CA TYR A 64 1.45 -2.68 -17.60
C TYR A 64 0.81 -1.63 -18.52
N LEU A 65 0.94 -0.34 -18.18
CA LEU A 65 0.39 0.75 -19.01
C LEU A 65 1.07 0.85 -20.38
N SER A 66 2.34 0.48 -20.49
CA SER A 66 3.07 0.43 -21.76
C SER A 66 2.59 -0.73 -22.63
N ALA A 67 2.30 -1.88 -22.03
CA ALA A 67 1.73 -3.05 -22.69
C ALA A 67 0.32 -2.75 -23.26
N MET A 68 -0.55 -2.08 -22.49
CA MET A 68 -1.89 -1.68 -22.93
C MET A 68 -1.88 -0.81 -24.20
N LYS A 69 -0.87 0.04 -24.37
CA LYS A 69 -0.76 0.89 -25.56
C LYS A 69 -0.42 0.09 -26.83
N ARG A 70 0.18 -1.08 -26.67
CA ARG A 70 0.80 -1.85 -27.76
C ARG A 70 0.22 -3.23 -28.00
N SER A 71 -0.72 -3.65 -27.16
CA SER A 71 -1.30 -4.98 -27.23
C SER A 71 -2.81 -4.90 -27.27
N ASP A 72 -3.43 -5.90 -27.87
CA ASP A 72 -4.88 -6.05 -27.83
C ASP A 72 -5.34 -6.80 -26.59
N TYR A 73 -4.41 -7.56 -25.98
CA TYR A 73 -4.61 -8.31 -24.74
C TYR A 73 -3.37 -8.19 -23.84
N VAL A 74 -3.58 -7.90 -22.57
CA VAL A 74 -2.52 -7.84 -21.56
C VAL A 74 -2.91 -8.69 -20.37
N SER A 75 -1.99 -9.55 -19.91
CA SER A 75 -2.15 -10.32 -18.69
C SER A 75 -0.82 -10.35 -17.93
N GLU A 76 -0.72 -9.58 -16.87
CA GLU A 76 0.53 -9.45 -16.11
C GLU A 76 0.30 -9.63 -14.62
N VAL A 77 1.35 -10.14 -13.95
CA VAL A 77 1.42 -10.20 -12.49
C VAL A 77 1.88 -8.85 -11.97
N ILE A 78 1.05 -8.19 -11.19
CA ILE A 78 1.35 -6.89 -10.59
C ILE A 78 1.01 -6.89 -9.09
N ARG A 79 1.51 -5.89 -8.36
CA ARG A 79 1.22 -5.78 -6.92
C ARG A 79 -0.22 -5.33 -6.67
N SER A 80 -0.95 -6.09 -5.89
CA SER A 80 -2.37 -5.85 -5.54
C SER A 80 -2.60 -4.53 -4.81
N LYS A 81 -1.59 -4.03 -4.07
CA LYS A 81 -1.64 -2.73 -3.37
C LYS A 81 -2.03 -1.55 -4.26
N HIS A 82 -1.79 -1.65 -5.56
CA HIS A 82 -2.16 -0.59 -6.50
C HIS A 82 -3.67 -0.41 -6.61
N PHE A 83 -4.46 -1.44 -6.39
CA PHE A 83 -5.92 -1.42 -6.45
C PHE A 83 -6.58 -1.01 -5.13
N ALA A 84 -5.82 -1.09 -4.06
CA ALA A 84 -6.33 -0.90 -2.71
C ALA A 84 -6.34 0.56 -2.24
N LYS A 85 -5.58 1.46 -2.88
CA LYS A 85 -5.44 2.88 -2.48
C LYS A 85 -6.26 3.80 -3.36
N SER A 86 -7.14 4.62 -2.75
CA SER A 86 -7.92 5.64 -3.45
C SER A 86 -7.04 6.67 -4.18
N THR A 87 -5.84 6.95 -3.64
CA THR A 87 -4.89 7.92 -4.22
C THR A 87 -4.01 7.34 -5.33
N SER A 88 -4.12 6.06 -5.67
CA SER A 88 -3.30 5.43 -6.71
C SER A 88 -3.63 5.99 -8.09
N LYS A 89 -2.68 6.73 -8.68
CA LYS A 89 -2.80 7.24 -10.05
C LYS A 89 -2.94 6.09 -11.05
N PHE A 90 -2.20 5.00 -10.87
CA PHE A 90 -2.30 3.82 -11.72
C PHE A 90 -3.72 3.25 -11.73
N ARG A 91 -4.32 3.02 -10.55
CA ARG A 91 -5.67 2.50 -10.42
C ARG A 91 -6.68 3.39 -11.15
N ARG A 92 -6.65 4.70 -10.89
CA ARG A 92 -7.55 5.65 -11.55
C ARG A 92 -7.40 5.61 -13.07
N THR A 93 -6.17 5.65 -13.58
CA THR A 93 -5.91 5.55 -15.02
C THR A 93 -6.44 4.24 -15.60
N LEU A 94 -6.22 3.12 -14.89
CA LEU A 94 -6.64 1.80 -15.37
C LEU A 94 -8.16 1.64 -15.33
N PHE A 95 -8.83 2.11 -14.27
CA PHE A 95 -10.27 1.97 -14.08
C PHE A 95 -11.08 2.94 -14.94
N SER A 96 -10.51 4.09 -15.31
CA SER A 96 -11.11 5.01 -16.30
C SER A 96 -10.93 4.53 -17.75
N THR A 97 -10.08 3.54 -17.98
CA THR A 97 -9.84 2.98 -19.32
C THR A 97 -10.62 1.66 -19.45
N PRO A 98 -11.67 1.56 -20.28
CA PRO A 98 -12.40 0.31 -20.46
C PRO A 98 -11.47 -0.83 -20.89
N GLY A 99 -11.80 -2.06 -20.45
CA GLY A 99 -11.05 -3.22 -20.92
C GLY A 99 -10.62 -4.23 -19.86
N ILE A 100 -10.75 -3.95 -18.55
CA ILE A 100 -10.35 -4.93 -17.53
C ILE A 100 -11.32 -6.10 -17.53
N VAL A 101 -10.80 -7.28 -17.90
CA VAL A 101 -11.55 -8.53 -17.96
C VAL A 101 -11.60 -9.20 -16.59
N SER A 102 -10.43 -9.30 -15.94
CA SER A 102 -10.32 -9.93 -14.63
C SER A 102 -9.15 -9.38 -13.82
N ILE A 103 -9.29 -9.47 -12.48
CA ILE A 103 -8.21 -9.28 -11.54
C ILE A 103 -8.31 -10.44 -10.54
N GLU A 104 -7.25 -11.26 -10.49
CA GLU A 104 -7.21 -12.48 -9.69
C GLU A 104 -6.09 -12.39 -8.65
N ALA A 105 -6.45 -12.48 -7.38
CA ALA A 105 -5.49 -12.53 -6.29
C ALA A 105 -4.65 -13.80 -6.35
N LEU A 106 -3.35 -13.69 -6.16
CA LEU A 106 -2.45 -14.82 -6.04
C LEU A 106 -2.15 -15.14 -4.58
N SER A 107 -2.08 -16.44 -4.25
CA SER A 107 -1.65 -16.85 -2.93
C SER A 107 -0.28 -16.25 -2.59
N PRO A 108 -0.04 -15.83 -1.34
CA PRO A 108 1.28 -15.40 -0.88
C PRO A 108 2.39 -16.43 -1.15
N ASP A 109 2.03 -17.71 -1.18
CA ASP A 109 2.96 -18.82 -1.44
C ASP A 109 3.35 -18.97 -2.93
N THR A 110 2.69 -18.24 -3.83
CA THR A 110 3.01 -18.27 -5.27
C THR A 110 4.44 -17.77 -5.53
N PHE A 111 4.90 -16.83 -4.74
CA PHE A 111 6.26 -16.26 -4.83
C PHE A 111 6.91 -16.23 -3.44
N PRO A 112 7.40 -17.35 -2.91
CA PRO A 112 7.89 -17.44 -1.53
C PRO A 112 9.13 -16.57 -1.24
N SER A 113 9.85 -16.17 -2.26
CA SER A 113 11.00 -15.24 -2.14
C SER A 113 10.60 -13.77 -2.03
N ILE A 114 9.34 -13.44 -2.28
CA ILE A 114 8.81 -12.07 -2.20
C ILE A 114 8.05 -11.94 -0.89
N SER A 115 8.77 -11.71 0.20
CA SER A 115 8.13 -11.47 1.48
C SER A 115 7.26 -10.21 1.43
N MET A 116 6.01 -10.31 1.90
CA MET A 116 5.11 -9.19 2.22
C MET A 116 4.48 -8.43 1.04
N THR A 117 4.51 -8.92 -0.18
CA THR A 117 3.86 -8.23 -1.30
C THR A 117 2.77 -9.11 -1.88
N GLU A 118 1.52 -8.83 -1.54
CA GLU A 118 0.38 -9.42 -2.22
C GLU A 118 0.45 -9.08 -3.72
N THR A 119 0.25 -10.07 -4.56
CA THR A 119 0.25 -9.95 -6.02
C THR A 119 -1.07 -10.42 -6.59
N CYS A 120 -1.36 -9.99 -7.81
CA CYS A 120 -2.53 -10.42 -8.56
C CYS A 120 -2.20 -10.51 -10.05
N ILE A 121 -2.93 -11.33 -10.78
CA ILE A 121 -2.94 -11.29 -12.24
C ILE A 121 -4.01 -10.29 -12.65
N CYS A 122 -3.61 -9.25 -13.38
CA CYS A 122 -4.53 -8.30 -13.98
C CYS A 122 -4.60 -8.55 -15.48
N THR A 123 -5.81 -8.80 -15.99
CA THR A 123 -6.06 -9.08 -17.39
C THR A 123 -6.91 -7.96 -18.02
N TRP A 124 -6.39 -7.38 -19.10
CA TRP A 124 -7.05 -6.34 -19.88
C TRP A 124 -7.17 -6.77 -21.35
N LYS A 125 -8.27 -6.39 -21.99
CA LYS A 125 -8.53 -6.63 -23.40
C LYS A 125 -9.08 -5.36 -24.05
N ARG A 126 -8.48 -4.95 -25.16
CA ARG A 126 -8.93 -3.79 -25.93
C ARG A 126 -10.39 -3.93 -26.34
N GLY A 127 -11.18 -2.89 -26.09
CA GLY A 127 -12.59 -2.86 -26.45
C GLY A 127 -13.53 -3.72 -25.60
N TYR A 128 -13.04 -4.35 -24.51
CA TYR A 128 -13.93 -5.03 -23.58
C TYR A 128 -14.71 -4.03 -22.73
N THR A 129 -16.01 -4.22 -22.62
CA THR A 129 -16.94 -3.34 -21.89
C THR A 129 -17.80 -4.08 -20.87
N GLY A 130 -17.53 -5.38 -20.64
CA GLY A 130 -18.26 -6.19 -19.65
C GLY A 130 -17.85 -5.90 -18.21
N LEU A 131 -18.51 -6.59 -17.28
CA LEU A 131 -18.14 -6.56 -15.87
C LEU A 131 -16.78 -7.22 -15.65
N THR A 132 -15.98 -6.65 -14.77
CA THR A 132 -14.70 -7.22 -14.37
C THR A 132 -14.90 -8.36 -13.37
N LYS A 133 -14.33 -9.52 -13.67
CA LYS A 133 -14.28 -10.64 -12.74
C LYS A 133 -13.18 -10.43 -11.72
N LEU A 134 -13.54 -10.33 -10.44
CA LEU A 134 -12.60 -10.31 -9.31
C LEU A 134 -12.56 -11.68 -8.65
N THR A 135 -11.34 -12.22 -8.43
CA THR A 135 -11.14 -13.43 -7.64
C THR A 135 -10.31 -13.07 -6.40
N TYR A 136 -10.88 -13.31 -5.23
CA TYR A 136 -10.27 -12.99 -3.93
C TYR A 136 -9.41 -14.14 -3.41
N LEU A 137 -8.60 -13.89 -2.38
CA LEU A 137 -7.70 -14.91 -1.80
C LEU A 137 -8.43 -16.10 -1.18
N ASP A 138 -9.64 -15.92 -0.72
CA ASP A 138 -10.51 -16.98 -0.18
C ASP A 138 -11.27 -17.78 -1.27
N GLY A 139 -11.01 -17.47 -2.55
CA GLY A 139 -11.69 -18.07 -3.69
C GLY A 139 -13.03 -17.43 -4.04
N THR A 140 -13.51 -16.43 -3.28
CA THR A 140 -14.72 -15.68 -3.61
C THR A 140 -14.56 -15.02 -4.97
N VAL A 141 -15.61 -15.08 -5.80
CA VAL A 141 -15.66 -14.45 -7.12
C VAL A 141 -16.78 -13.41 -7.16
N LYS A 142 -16.46 -12.20 -7.59
CA LYS A 142 -17.44 -11.13 -7.84
C LYS A 142 -17.28 -10.58 -9.25
N ASN A 143 -18.41 -10.26 -9.91
CA ASN A 143 -18.41 -9.53 -11.16
C ASN A 143 -18.89 -8.11 -10.89
N ILE A 144 -18.04 -7.12 -11.10
CA ILE A 144 -18.33 -5.72 -10.74
C ILE A 144 -18.03 -4.76 -11.89
N GLN A 145 -18.74 -3.66 -11.90
CA GLN A 145 -18.36 -2.50 -12.68
C GLN A 145 -17.30 -1.71 -11.91
N LEU A 146 -16.11 -1.58 -12.49
CA LEU A 146 -15.05 -0.75 -11.92
C LEU A 146 -15.33 0.74 -12.17
N THR A 147 -15.10 1.54 -11.14
CA THR A 147 -15.20 3.01 -11.19
C THR A 147 -13.96 3.62 -10.54
N ASP A 148 -13.77 4.93 -10.71
CA ASP A 148 -12.65 5.65 -10.09
C ASP A 148 -12.65 5.57 -8.55
N ASP A 149 -13.80 5.32 -7.94
CA ASP A 149 -13.92 5.17 -6.49
C ASP A 149 -13.75 3.73 -6.02
N THR A 150 -13.75 2.75 -6.94
CA THR A 150 -13.58 1.35 -6.57
C THR A 150 -12.21 1.10 -5.96
N CYS A 151 -12.18 0.60 -4.73
CA CYS A 151 -10.98 0.10 -4.05
C CYS A 151 -11.14 -1.39 -3.78
N ILE A 152 -10.11 -2.17 -4.06
CA ILE A 152 -10.15 -3.63 -3.94
C ILE A 152 -9.21 -4.08 -2.84
N ARG A 153 -9.71 -4.88 -1.90
CA ARG A 153 -8.97 -5.62 -0.88
C ARG A 153 -9.14 -7.10 -1.13
N PHE A 154 -8.12 -7.75 -1.64
CA PHE A 154 -8.21 -9.17 -2.01
C PHE A 154 -8.35 -10.11 -0.81
N THR A 155 -8.04 -9.63 0.40
CA THR A 155 -8.27 -10.32 1.67
C THR A 155 -9.68 -10.14 2.23
N ASN A 156 -10.48 -9.24 1.64
CA ASN A 156 -11.83 -8.92 2.13
C ASN A 156 -12.78 -8.63 0.96
N PRO A 157 -13.56 -9.63 0.51
CA PRO A 157 -14.55 -9.44 -0.54
C PRO A 157 -15.62 -8.38 -0.22
N ASP A 158 -15.93 -8.19 1.05
CA ASP A 158 -16.94 -7.24 1.52
C ASP A 158 -16.32 -5.90 1.98
N PHE A 159 -15.12 -5.61 1.49
CA PHE A 159 -14.42 -4.38 1.83
C PHE A 159 -15.23 -3.13 1.50
N VAL A 160 -15.42 -2.29 2.50
CA VAL A 160 -15.98 -0.94 2.38
C VAL A 160 -14.86 0.06 2.67
N SER A 161 -14.55 0.92 1.71
CA SER A 161 -13.44 1.87 1.81
C SER A 161 -13.69 3.01 2.79
N ASP A 162 -14.95 3.27 3.12
CA ASP A 162 -15.37 4.39 3.95
C ASP A 162 -16.62 3.98 4.76
N VAL A 163 -16.38 3.42 5.93
CA VAL A 163 -17.46 3.01 6.83
C VAL A 163 -18.13 4.28 7.39
N PRO A 164 -19.46 4.37 7.45
CA PRO A 164 -20.15 5.49 8.07
C PRO A 164 -19.64 5.74 9.49
N ASN A 165 -19.46 7.00 9.85
CA ASN A 165 -18.94 7.40 11.16
C ASN A 165 -17.63 6.69 11.54
N ASN A 166 -16.60 6.83 10.71
CA ASN A 166 -15.31 6.16 10.88
C ASN A 166 -14.26 7.05 11.56
N MET A 167 -13.18 6.42 12.06
CA MET A 167 -12.10 7.12 12.75
C MET A 167 -11.18 7.94 11.83
N GLY A 168 -11.33 7.87 10.53
CA GLY A 168 -10.45 8.57 9.59
C GLY A 168 -10.41 10.09 9.78
N HIS A 169 -11.45 10.71 10.31
CA HIS A 169 -11.49 12.14 10.60
C HIS A 169 -10.66 12.53 11.83
N ARG A 170 -10.44 11.61 12.77
CA ARG A 170 -9.60 11.80 13.96
C ARG A 170 -8.13 11.58 13.70
N TYR A 171 -7.79 10.97 12.55
CA TYR A 171 -6.43 10.61 12.19
C TYR A 171 -5.58 11.82 11.84
N GLN A 172 -4.41 11.91 12.45
CA GLN A 172 -3.33 12.81 12.02
C GLN A 172 -1.98 12.09 12.12
N ARG A 173 -1.13 12.33 11.15
CA ARG A 173 0.27 11.91 11.15
C ARG A 173 1.16 13.11 11.40
N GLY A 174 2.23 12.94 12.16
CA GLY A 174 3.29 13.94 12.23
C GLY A 174 3.97 14.11 10.86
N ASP A 175 4.46 15.28 10.59
CA ASP A 175 5.05 15.69 9.31
C ASP A 175 6.58 15.73 9.33
N LEU A 176 7.17 15.84 10.51
CA LEU A 176 8.61 15.99 10.67
C LEU A 176 9.36 14.65 10.62
N ASN A 177 10.36 14.55 9.73
CA ASN A 177 11.22 13.37 9.65
C ASN A 177 12.29 13.36 10.76
N LEU A 178 12.61 12.16 11.27
CA LEU A 178 13.56 11.99 12.37
C LEU A 178 14.99 12.48 12.07
N ASN A 179 15.40 12.45 10.80
CA ASN A 179 16.71 12.94 10.38
C ASN A 179 16.79 14.47 10.21
N GLN A 180 15.71 15.19 10.48
CA GLN A 180 15.61 16.64 10.42
C GLN A 180 15.41 17.28 11.79
N LEU A 181 15.51 16.48 12.86
CA LEU A 181 15.32 17.00 14.22
C LEU A 181 16.47 17.93 14.63
N ILE A 182 16.09 19.06 15.18
CA ILE A 182 16.99 20.06 15.80
C ILE A 182 16.85 19.90 17.32
N GLU A 183 17.94 19.70 18.01
CA GLU A 183 17.95 19.55 19.47
C GLU A 183 17.43 20.79 20.17
N GLY A 184 16.68 20.60 21.27
CA GLY A 184 16.06 21.67 22.04
C GLY A 184 15.47 21.18 23.36
N GLU A 185 14.47 21.88 23.88
CA GLU A 185 13.90 21.61 25.21
C GLU A 185 12.47 21.04 25.15
N TYR A 186 11.85 20.97 23.96
CA TYR A 186 10.43 20.62 23.80
C TYR A 186 10.23 19.14 23.47
N PRO A 187 9.41 18.40 24.25
CA PRO A 187 9.28 16.95 24.09
C PRO A 187 8.49 16.55 22.84
N MET A 188 9.06 15.67 22.04
CA MET A 188 8.44 15.10 20.85
C MET A 188 8.49 13.57 20.89
N ILE A 189 7.36 12.91 20.65
CA ILE A 189 7.29 11.47 20.48
C ILE A 189 7.82 11.10 19.10
N THR A 190 8.93 10.38 19.05
CA THR A 190 9.61 10.02 17.81
C THR A 190 9.22 8.65 17.31
N THR A 191 9.02 7.68 18.19
CA THR A 191 8.59 6.32 17.83
C THR A 191 8.04 5.57 19.05
N MET A 192 7.29 4.49 18.80
CA MET A 192 6.96 3.46 19.78
C MET A 192 7.91 2.30 19.54
N GLY A 193 8.90 2.12 20.37
CA GLY A 193 9.92 1.12 20.12
C GLY A 193 10.64 0.69 21.40
N GLY A 194 11.63 -0.15 21.24
CA GLY A 194 12.34 -0.78 22.32
C GLY A 194 11.73 -2.13 22.73
N LYS A 195 12.46 -2.88 23.56
CA LYS A 195 12.06 -4.23 24.01
C LYS A 195 10.72 -4.24 24.76
N ASN A 196 10.32 -3.10 25.34
CA ASN A 196 9.10 -2.98 26.15
C ASN A 196 7.99 -2.14 25.48
N GLY A 197 8.15 -1.71 24.23
CA GLY A 197 7.16 -0.89 23.52
C GLY A 197 6.94 0.49 24.13
N GLU A 198 7.99 1.07 24.73
CA GLU A 198 7.94 2.39 25.36
C GLU A 198 7.93 3.49 24.29
N MET A 199 7.31 4.64 24.65
CA MET A 199 7.42 5.84 23.84
C MET A 199 8.84 6.37 23.89
N GLN A 200 9.47 6.55 22.74
CA GLN A 200 10.74 7.27 22.65
C GLN A 200 10.45 8.76 22.46
N ILE A 201 10.99 9.54 23.37
CA ILE A 201 10.82 10.99 23.38
C ILE A 201 12.19 11.62 23.12
N THR A 202 12.20 12.58 22.20
CA THR A 202 13.39 13.41 21.90
C THR A 202 13.00 14.86 22.10
N ASN A 203 13.85 15.62 22.75
CA ASN A 203 13.64 17.06 22.90
C ASN A 203 14.08 17.79 21.65
N VAL A 204 13.19 18.63 21.12
CA VAL A 204 13.38 19.35 19.86
C VAL A 204 13.29 20.86 20.05
N ASP A 205 13.79 21.62 19.06
CA ASP A 205 13.66 23.08 19.02
C ASP A 205 12.19 23.51 18.96
N LYS A 206 11.89 24.68 19.47
CA LYS A 206 10.54 25.26 19.52
C LYS A 206 9.89 25.33 18.16
N SER A 207 10.63 25.61 17.10
CA SER A 207 10.11 25.69 15.73
C SER A 207 9.56 24.35 15.21
N GLN A 208 10.02 23.24 15.78
CA GLN A 208 9.59 21.89 15.43
C GLN A 208 8.50 21.34 16.35
N TYR A 209 8.23 22.03 17.45
CA TYR A 209 7.24 21.64 18.46
C TYR A 209 5.84 22.13 18.08
N THR A 210 5.29 21.61 16.98
CA THR A 210 4.05 22.12 16.38
C THR A 210 2.96 21.07 16.22
N CYS A 211 3.31 19.84 15.85
CA CYS A 211 2.31 18.83 15.51
C CYS A 211 1.68 18.20 16.74
N CYS A 212 0.36 18.42 16.89
CA CYS A 212 -0.49 17.81 17.92
C CYS A 212 -0.14 18.14 19.37
N VAL A 213 0.55 19.25 19.62
CA VAL A 213 0.78 19.78 20.97
C VAL A 213 -0.56 20.20 21.58
N ASN A 214 -0.72 19.99 22.88
CA ASN A 214 -1.96 20.26 23.64
C ASN A 214 -3.17 19.54 23.03
N GLN A 215 -2.98 18.31 22.55
CA GLN A 215 -4.00 17.48 21.96
C GLN A 215 -4.07 16.14 22.69
N HIS A 216 -5.24 15.78 23.20
CA HIS A 216 -5.53 14.42 23.67
C HIS A 216 -5.61 13.43 22.51
N GLY A 217 -5.23 12.18 22.76
CA GLY A 217 -5.38 11.13 21.78
C GLY A 217 -4.53 9.90 22.05
N VAL A 218 -4.68 8.94 21.17
CA VAL A 218 -3.95 7.68 21.18
C VAL A 218 -2.90 7.68 20.10
N VAL A 219 -1.65 7.36 20.44
CA VAL A 219 -0.53 7.35 19.50
C VAL A 219 -0.04 5.93 19.23
N MET A 220 0.46 5.73 18.03
CA MET A 220 1.09 4.50 17.57
C MET A 220 2.09 4.80 16.45
N ASN A 221 2.94 3.84 16.09
CA ASN A 221 3.85 3.99 14.95
C ASN A 221 3.05 4.11 13.63
N SER A 222 3.51 4.97 12.73
CA SER A 222 2.96 5.08 11.38
C SER A 222 3.22 3.84 10.54
N LYS A 223 4.29 3.07 10.87
CA LYS A 223 4.63 1.80 10.22
C LYS A 223 4.84 0.74 11.29
N TYR A 224 4.28 -0.44 11.07
CA TYR A 224 4.44 -1.58 11.96
C TYR A 224 4.50 -2.88 11.15
N GLY A 225 5.56 -3.65 11.33
CA GLY A 225 5.81 -4.87 10.55
C GLY A 225 5.07 -6.12 11.00
N GLY A 226 4.39 -6.07 12.16
CA GLY A 226 3.63 -7.16 12.73
C GLY A 226 2.13 -7.09 12.41
N GLN A 227 1.37 -7.97 13.05
CA GLN A 227 -0.10 -7.98 13.00
C GLN A 227 -0.68 -6.85 13.88
N GLY A 228 -1.84 -6.31 13.51
CA GLY A 228 -2.51 -5.25 14.24
C GLY A 228 -1.84 -3.88 14.13
N PHE A 229 -2.16 -2.98 15.03
CA PHE A 229 -1.60 -1.61 15.05
C PHE A 229 -0.19 -1.50 15.65
N GLY A 230 0.30 -2.54 16.31
CA GLY A 230 1.49 -2.49 17.13
C GLY A 230 1.21 -1.91 18.53
N GLN A 231 2.19 -1.19 19.06
CA GLN A 231 2.02 -0.57 20.38
C GLN A 231 1.09 0.64 20.31
N ILE A 232 0.08 0.64 21.18
CA ILE A 232 -0.92 1.70 21.33
C ILE A 232 -0.71 2.34 22.70
N ARG A 233 -0.51 3.65 22.75
CA ARG A 233 -0.28 4.41 23.99
C ARG A 233 -1.13 5.69 24.01
N ILE A 234 -1.48 6.13 25.21
CA ILE A 234 -2.07 7.45 25.41
C ILE A 234 -0.98 8.49 25.26
N LYS A 235 -1.24 9.50 24.47
CA LYS A 235 -0.31 10.59 24.23
C LYS A 235 -0.29 11.54 25.42
N PRO A 236 0.87 11.88 26.00
CA PRO A 236 0.97 13.00 26.92
C PRO A 236 0.47 14.30 26.23
N TYR A 237 -0.36 15.07 26.92
CA TYR A 237 -1.07 16.21 26.35
C TYR A 237 -0.15 17.24 25.69
N ASP A 238 0.95 17.53 26.36
CA ASP A 238 1.94 18.54 26.00
C ASP A 238 3.05 18.08 25.03
N HIS A 239 3.02 16.82 24.56
CA HIS A 239 4.05 16.31 23.65
C HIS A 239 3.64 16.51 22.17
N ALA A 240 4.61 16.87 21.33
CA ALA A 240 4.45 16.80 19.86
C ALA A 240 4.61 15.37 19.34
N ILE A 241 4.31 15.14 18.07
CA ILE A 241 4.54 13.85 17.37
C ILE A 241 5.38 14.05 16.11
N SER A 242 6.26 13.09 15.81
CA SER A 242 7.06 13.05 14.59
C SER A 242 6.34 12.36 13.43
N GLY A 243 6.87 12.44 12.23
CA GLY A 243 6.37 11.74 11.05
C GLY A 243 6.44 10.21 11.12
N SER A 244 7.11 9.63 12.12
CA SER A 244 7.11 8.19 12.38
C SER A 244 5.95 7.74 13.24
N THR A 245 5.16 8.66 13.79
CA THR A 245 4.00 8.41 14.63
C THR A 245 2.71 8.94 14.01
N VAL A 246 1.62 8.36 14.41
CA VAL A 246 0.25 8.84 14.11
C VAL A 246 -0.52 8.98 15.42
N ILE A 247 -1.46 9.91 15.44
CA ILE A 247 -2.43 10.09 16.52
C ILE A 247 -3.85 9.92 15.99
N ILE A 248 -4.68 9.29 16.81
CA ILE A 248 -6.12 9.36 16.71
C ILE A 248 -6.60 10.30 17.82
N LYS A 249 -7.11 11.46 17.42
CA LYS A 249 -7.46 12.54 18.34
C LYS A 249 -8.72 12.25 19.16
N THR A 250 -8.71 12.72 20.37
CA THR A 250 -9.87 12.68 21.28
C THR A 250 -10.08 14.05 21.92
N SER A 251 -11.22 14.28 22.55
CA SER A 251 -11.53 15.52 23.25
C SER A 251 -11.03 15.53 24.71
N SER A 252 -10.76 14.35 25.27
CA SER A 252 -10.32 14.21 26.66
C SER A 252 -9.36 13.03 26.85
N GLU A 253 -8.73 12.96 28.01
CA GLU A 253 -7.91 11.82 28.43
C GLU A 253 -8.77 10.58 28.66
N GLU A 254 -9.97 10.73 29.24
CA GLU A 254 -10.92 9.63 29.43
C GLU A 254 -11.32 8.99 28.09
N GLU A 255 -11.64 9.79 27.08
CA GLU A 255 -11.87 9.31 25.71
C GLU A 255 -10.63 8.62 25.13
N SER A 256 -9.42 9.10 25.45
CA SER A 256 -8.18 8.45 24.99
C SER A 256 -8.04 7.04 25.59
N HIS A 257 -8.38 6.85 26.85
CA HIS A 257 -8.38 5.51 27.48
C HIS A 257 -9.40 4.58 26.83
N LYS A 258 -10.65 5.04 26.70
CA LYS A 258 -11.71 4.28 26.03
C LYS A 258 -11.34 3.87 24.60
N LEU A 259 -10.78 4.80 23.85
CA LEU A 259 -10.31 4.55 22.48
C LEU A 259 -9.14 3.59 22.45
N ALA A 260 -8.18 3.70 23.36
CA ALA A 260 -7.03 2.81 23.41
C ALA A 260 -7.45 1.36 23.68
N ASP A 261 -8.42 1.14 24.55
CA ASP A 261 -8.96 -0.19 24.86
C ASP A 261 -9.72 -0.77 23.66
N TYR A 262 -10.53 0.05 22.98
CA TYR A 262 -11.20 -0.36 21.76
C TYR A 262 -10.22 -0.75 20.65
N LEU A 263 -9.20 0.06 20.40
CA LEU A 263 -8.19 -0.23 19.36
C LEU A 263 -7.36 -1.48 19.67
N LYS A 264 -7.30 -1.93 20.93
CA LYS A 264 -6.64 -3.17 21.35
C LYS A 264 -7.58 -4.38 21.34
N SER A 265 -8.87 -4.20 21.09
CA SER A 265 -9.84 -5.28 21.09
C SER A 265 -9.61 -6.27 19.96
N ASP A 266 -10.01 -7.52 20.15
CA ASP A 266 -9.93 -8.56 19.12
C ASP A 266 -10.77 -8.21 17.90
N GLU A 267 -11.90 -7.55 18.07
CA GLU A 267 -12.76 -7.08 16.99
C GLU A 267 -11.98 -6.17 16.02
N VAL A 268 -11.37 -5.11 16.58
CA VAL A 268 -10.59 -4.15 15.79
C VAL A 268 -9.34 -4.81 15.22
N HIS A 269 -8.71 -5.73 15.96
CA HIS A 269 -7.58 -6.50 15.45
C HIS A 269 -7.95 -7.27 14.17
N GLN A 270 -9.10 -7.96 14.17
CA GLN A 270 -9.58 -8.69 12.99
C GLN A 270 -9.92 -7.74 11.83
N MET A 271 -10.52 -6.58 12.10
CA MET A 271 -10.76 -5.56 11.07
C MET A 271 -9.45 -5.09 10.43
N VAL A 272 -8.41 -4.86 11.23
CA VAL A 272 -7.09 -4.44 10.75
C VAL A 272 -6.44 -5.51 9.89
N LEU A 273 -6.50 -6.77 10.31
CA LEU A 273 -5.95 -7.90 9.53
C LEU A 273 -6.62 -8.01 8.15
N LYS A 274 -7.94 -7.85 8.09
CA LYS A 274 -8.71 -7.94 6.84
C LYS A 274 -8.52 -6.71 5.93
N ASN A 275 -8.34 -5.52 6.51
CA ASN A 275 -8.41 -4.26 5.76
C ASN A 275 -7.05 -3.60 5.50
N ARG A 276 -5.98 -4.06 6.15
CA ARG A 276 -4.64 -3.48 5.98
C ARG A 276 -4.05 -3.85 4.61
N ILE A 277 -3.53 -2.86 3.90
CA ILE A 277 -2.91 -3.06 2.59
C ILE A 277 -1.40 -3.27 2.68
N VAL A 278 -0.78 -2.53 3.61
CA VAL A 278 0.67 -2.49 3.82
C VAL A 278 0.91 -2.25 5.30
N ASN A 279 2.13 -2.47 5.76
CA ASN A 279 2.51 -2.29 7.15
C ASN A 279 2.49 -0.80 7.60
N THR A 280 1.40 -0.09 7.29
CA THR A 280 1.20 1.30 7.67
C THR A 280 -0.14 1.50 8.36
N ASN A 281 -0.11 2.23 9.47
CA ASN A 281 -1.30 2.76 10.13
C ASN A 281 -1.69 4.04 9.39
N SER A 282 -2.42 3.90 8.29
CA SER A 282 -2.79 5.00 7.39
C SER A 282 -4.22 5.49 7.65
N LYS A 283 -4.52 6.71 7.18
CA LYS A 283 -5.88 7.27 7.26
C LYS A 283 -6.91 6.36 6.59
N GLU A 284 -6.53 5.73 5.48
CA GLU A 284 -7.39 4.78 4.75
C GLU A 284 -7.74 3.55 5.59
N LEU A 285 -6.82 3.06 6.44
CA LEU A 285 -7.13 1.98 7.37
C LEU A 285 -8.15 2.43 8.41
N PHE A 286 -7.98 3.62 9.00
CA PHE A 286 -8.90 4.14 10.02
C PHE A 286 -10.28 4.49 9.47
N ARG A 287 -10.43 4.73 8.17
CA ARG A 287 -11.74 4.86 7.52
C ARG A 287 -12.54 3.56 7.49
N THR A 288 -11.89 2.43 7.69
CA THR A 288 -12.54 1.11 7.76
C THR A 288 -12.93 0.69 9.18
N ILE A 289 -12.68 1.53 10.17
CA ILE A 289 -12.92 1.26 11.58
C ILE A 289 -13.97 2.24 12.08
N PRO A 290 -15.09 1.76 12.67
CA PRO A 290 -16.11 2.61 13.24
C PRO A 290 -15.55 3.52 14.35
N ASP A 291 -16.06 4.75 14.42
CA ASP A 291 -15.80 5.66 15.55
C ASP A 291 -16.78 5.36 16.66
N ILE A 292 -16.28 5.12 17.84
CA ILE A 292 -17.06 4.77 19.04
C ILE A 292 -17.22 5.94 20.04
N LEU A 293 -16.64 7.10 19.70
CA LEU A 293 -16.63 8.28 20.58
C LEU A 293 -17.70 9.29 20.18
#